data_c0cdc3bedd374d8d4339d89350d6bbd8
#
_entry.id   c0cdc3bedd374d8d4339d89350d6bbd8
#
_cell.length_a   1.000
_cell.length_b   1.000
_cell.length_c   1.000
_cell.angle_alpha   90.00
_cell.angle_beta   90.00
_cell.angle_gamma   90.00
#
_symmetry.space_group_name_H-M   'P 1'
#
loop_
_entity.id
_entity.type
_entity.pdbx_description
1 polymer ?
#
loop_
_entity_poly.entity_id
_entity_poly.type
_entity_poly.pdbx_seq_one_letter_code
_entity_poly.pdbx_strand_id
1 'polypeptide(L)'
;MPITTPSGAALLKPETLPKHDRGGGASTTPLVGKAVGTTSFITGYTAFGPGVEIPFHSHNVQESVVLMEGEAILDIDGLEYELKAHDVTFIPPNVNHRFRNLSKTNGMKILWIYATPDATRTLTDSGKTNPVSAEHGKE
;
A
#
# COMPACT_ATOMS: atom_id res chain seq x y z
N MET A 1 -10.68 -16.38 -0.64
CA MET A 1 -9.57 -17.37 -0.64
C MET A 1 -8.89 -17.38 -2.00
N PRO A 2 -7.57 -17.39 -2.05
CA PRO A 2 -6.88 -17.56 -3.33
C PRO A 2 -7.18 -18.91 -3.94
N ILE A 3 -7.22 -18.94 -5.26
CA ILE A 3 -7.30 -20.19 -6.02
C ILE A 3 -5.88 -20.57 -6.39
N THR A 4 -5.44 -21.76 -5.97
CA THR A 4 -4.07 -22.22 -6.25
C THR A 4 -4.11 -23.30 -7.32
N THR A 5 -3.23 -23.18 -8.31
CA THR A 5 -3.14 -24.16 -9.39
C THR A 5 -2.13 -25.24 -9.04
N PRO A 6 -2.13 -26.38 -9.77
CA PRO A 6 -1.16 -27.46 -9.51
C PRO A 6 0.30 -27.04 -9.64
N SER A 7 0.60 -26.03 -10.45
CA SER A 7 1.98 -25.55 -10.62
C SER A 7 2.41 -24.57 -9.52
N GLY A 8 1.53 -24.24 -8.59
CA GLY A 8 1.85 -23.28 -7.55
C GLY A 8 1.50 -21.84 -7.87
N ALA A 9 0.85 -21.62 -9.00
CA ALA A 9 0.32 -20.27 -9.28
C ALA A 9 -0.89 -20.01 -8.42
N ALA A 10 -1.18 -18.73 -8.17
CA ALA A 10 -2.34 -18.32 -7.38
C ALA A 10 -3.12 -17.26 -8.13
N LEU A 11 -4.45 -17.36 -8.04
CA LEU A 11 -5.36 -16.36 -8.57
C LEU A 11 -6.09 -15.73 -7.38
N LEU A 12 -5.98 -14.42 -7.25
CA LEU A 12 -6.60 -13.69 -6.16
C LEU A 12 -7.69 -12.78 -6.69
N LYS A 13 -8.84 -12.81 -6.01
CA LYS A 13 -9.98 -11.94 -6.34
C LYS A 13 -10.19 -11.04 -5.14
N PRO A 14 -9.84 -9.76 -5.23
CA PRO A 14 -9.83 -8.87 -4.05
C PRO A 14 -11.15 -8.81 -3.29
N GLU A 15 -12.28 -8.92 -4.01
CA GLU A 15 -13.59 -8.88 -3.35
C GLU A 15 -13.84 -10.06 -2.42
N THR A 16 -13.03 -11.13 -2.53
CA THR A 16 -13.14 -12.31 -1.67
C THR A 16 -12.12 -12.32 -0.54
N LEU A 17 -11.25 -11.32 -0.47
CA LEU A 17 -10.15 -11.29 0.49
C LEU A 17 -10.46 -10.35 1.66
N PRO A 18 -9.89 -10.60 2.84
CA PRO A 18 -10.13 -9.75 4.01
C PRO A 18 -9.64 -8.32 3.78
N LYS A 19 -10.43 -7.38 4.25
CA LYS A 19 -10.08 -5.96 4.24
C LYS A 19 -9.88 -5.53 5.69
N HIS A 20 -8.80 -4.83 5.96
CA HIS A 20 -8.41 -4.43 7.31
C HIS A 20 -8.53 -2.91 7.44
N ASP A 21 -9.34 -2.46 8.40
CA ASP A 21 -9.47 -1.03 8.70
C ASP A 21 -8.21 -0.56 9.41
N ARG A 22 -7.56 0.45 8.87
CA ARG A 22 -6.34 1.03 9.45
C ARG A 22 -6.64 2.21 10.36
N GLY A 23 -7.92 2.60 10.47
CA GLY A 23 -8.32 3.80 11.16
C GLY A 23 -8.15 5.03 10.28
N GLY A 24 -8.76 6.14 10.68
CA GLY A 24 -8.61 7.42 9.97
C GLY A 24 -9.19 7.44 8.57
N GLY A 25 -9.97 6.45 8.18
CA GLY A 25 -10.59 6.41 6.85
C GLY A 25 -9.81 5.62 5.80
N ALA A 26 -8.75 4.94 6.20
CA ALA A 26 -7.97 4.09 5.29
C ALA A 26 -8.19 2.61 5.60
N SER A 27 -8.19 1.78 4.55
CA SER A 27 -8.31 0.33 4.70
C SER A 27 -7.35 -0.36 3.73
N THR A 28 -6.85 -1.54 4.13
CA THR A 28 -5.87 -2.30 3.35
C THR A 28 -6.39 -3.69 3.06
N THR A 29 -6.23 -4.14 1.82
CA THR A 29 -6.52 -5.50 1.39
C THR A 29 -5.22 -6.12 0.89
N PRO A 30 -4.56 -6.98 1.69
CA PRO A 30 -3.36 -7.68 1.21
C PRO A 30 -3.71 -8.61 0.05
N LEU A 31 -2.84 -8.67 -0.94
CA LEU A 31 -3.02 -9.52 -2.11
C LEU A 31 -1.95 -10.61 -2.13
N VAL A 32 -0.89 -10.43 -2.92
CA VAL A 32 0.18 -11.42 -2.97
C VAL A 32 1.06 -11.28 -1.73
N GLY A 33 1.22 -12.38 -0.99
CA GLY A 33 2.03 -12.41 0.22
C GLY A 33 2.53 -13.81 0.51
N LYS A 34 3.11 -14.00 1.67
CA LYS A 34 3.72 -15.28 2.06
C LYS A 34 2.75 -16.46 1.95
N ALA A 35 1.45 -16.22 2.16
CA ALA A 35 0.44 -17.27 2.11
C ALA A 35 0.35 -17.95 0.75
N VAL A 36 0.69 -17.25 -0.34
CA VAL A 36 0.71 -17.85 -1.68
C VAL A 36 2.11 -18.23 -2.12
N GLY A 37 3.12 -18.08 -1.25
CA GLY A 37 4.47 -18.57 -1.50
C GLY A 37 5.43 -17.58 -2.09
N THR A 38 5.10 -16.28 -2.13
CA THR A 38 6.05 -15.30 -2.63
C THR A 38 7.28 -15.20 -1.70
N THR A 39 8.43 -15.00 -2.31
CA THR A 39 9.69 -14.83 -1.56
C THR A 39 10.39 -13.53 -1.90
N SER A 40 9.87 -12.77 -2.88
CA SER A 40 10.59 -11.62 -3.44
C SER A 40 9.83 -10.31 -3.37
N PHE A 41 8.51 -10.34 -3.15
CA PHE A 41 7.70 -9.13 -3.13
C PHE A 41 6.37 -9.39 -2.44
N ILE A 42 5.68 -8.33 -2.08
CA ILE A 42 4.28 -8.41 -1.63
C ILE A 42 3.49 -7.29 -2.30
N THR A 43 2.19 -7.51 -2.43
CA THR A 43 1.29 -6.51 -3.02
C THR A 43 0.02 -6.39 -2.18
N GLY A 44 -0.65 -5.26 -2.37
CA GLY A 44 -1.95 -5.05 -1.75
C GLY A 44 -2.59 -3.77 -2.24
N TYR A 45 -3.86 -3.61 -1.89
CA TYR A 45 -4.58 -2.35 -2.10
C TYR A 45 -4.68 -1.60 -0.80
N THR A 46 -4.64 -0.26 -0.89
CA THR A 46 -5.08 0.61 0.21
C THR A 46 -6.09 1.58 -0.37
N ALA A 47 -7.24 1.64 0.27
CA ALA A 47 -8.32 2.56 -0.09
C ALA A 47 -8.34 3.71 0.90
N PHE A 48 -8.54 4.91 0.38
CA PHE A 48 -8.57 6.15 1.17
C PHE A 48 -9.94 6.80 0.96
N GLY A 49 -10.63 7.12 2.03
CA GLY A 49 -11.86 7.90 1.95
C GLY A 49 -11.56 9.33 1.51
N PRO A 50 -12.62 10.14 1.27
CA PRO A 50 -12.43 11.53 0.84
C PRO A 50 -11.57 12.31 1.83
N GLY A 51 -10.57 13.02 1.32
CA GLY A 51 -9.68 13.86 2.12
C GLY A 51 -8.73 13.12 3.05
N VAL A 52 -8.71 11.80 3.02
CA VAL A 52 -7.89 11.00 3.93
C VAL A 52 -6.42 11.01 3.52
N GLU A 53 -5.55 11.08 4.51
CA GLU A 53 -4.11 10.99 4.32
C GLU A 53 -3.54 9.99 5.31
N ILE A 54 -2.41 9.39 4.95
CA ILE A 54 -1.65 8.53 5.87
C ILE A 54 -0.43 9.29 6.35
N PRO A 55 0.16 8.90 7.49
CA PRO A 55 1.35 9.59 8.01
C PRO A 55 2.54 9.46 7.06
N PHE A 56 3.46 10.44 7.12
CA PHE A 56 4.75 10.29 6.45
C PHE A 56 5.48 9.09 7.00
N HIS A 57 6.10 8.33 6.10
CA HIS A 57 6.77 7.08 6.45
C HIS A 57 7.81 6.71 5.39
N SER A 58 8.60 5.69 5.68
CA SER A 58 9.54 5.10 4.74
C SER A 58 9.50 3.59 4.88
N HIS A 59 10.02 2.91 3.87
CA HIS A 59 10.13 1.45 3.87
C HIS A 59 11.59 1.05 3.72
N ASN A 60 11.92 -0.16 4.18
CA ASN A 60 13.28 -0.67 4.10
C ASN A 60 13.67 -1.19 2.72
N VAL A 61 12.76 -1.15 1.75
CA VAL A 61 12.95 -1.69 0.40
C VAL A 61 12.33 -0.75 -0.62
N GLN A 62 12.62 -1.02 -1.88
CA GLN A 62 11.99 -0.32 -3.00
C GLN A 62 10.49 -0.59 -3.00
N GLU A 63 9.73 0.43 -3.42
CA GLU A 63 8.29 0.25 -3.62
C GLU A 63 7.88 0.84 -4.96
N SER A 64 6.85 0.24 -5.55
CA SER A 64 6.13 0.83 -6.68
C SER A 64 4.68 0.97 -6.26
N VAL A 65 4.05 2.10 -6.59
CA VAL A 65 2.65 2.33 -6.30
C VAL A 65 1.95 2.79 -7.56
N VAL A 66 0.82 2.16 -7.85
CA VAL A 66 -0.05 2.53 -8.97
C VAL A 66 -1.32 3.13 -8.38
N LEU A 67 -1.69 4.34 -8.82
CA LEU A 67 -2.99 4.89 -8.46
C LEU A 67 -4.04 4.20 -9.32
N MET A 68 -4.91 3.42 -8.67
CA MET A 68 -5.91 2.62 -9.37
C MET A 68 -7.19 3.39 -9.62
N GLU A 69 -7.61 4.21 -8.66
CA GLU A 69 -8.86 4.96 -8.70
C GLU A 69 -8.68 6.29 -8.01
N GLY A 70 -9.35 7.32 -8.53
CA GLY A 70 -9.40 8.61 -7.89
C GLY A 70 -8.26 9.54 -8.26
N GLU A 71 -8.00 10.49 -7.38
CA GLU A 71 -6.95 11.50 -7.54
C GLU A 71 -6.15 11.55 -6.26
N ALA A 72 -4.84 11.64 -6.37
CA ALA A 72 -3.97 11.61 -5.21
C ALA A 72 -2.91 12.69 -5.27
N ILE A 73 -2.34 12.98 -4.10
CA ILE A 73 -1.11 13.74 -4.01
C ILE A 73 -0.06 12.85 -3.37
N LEU A 74 1.12 12.80 -3.97
CA LEU A 74 2.31 12.23 -3.35
C LEU A 74 3.14 13.37 -2.78
N ASP A 75 3.32 13.37 -1.46
CA ASP A 75 4.20 14.31 -0.77
C ASP A 75 5.56 13.64 -0.58
N ILE A 76 6.59 14.19 -1.20
CA ILE A 76 7.95 13.64 -1.13
C ILE A 76 8.95 14.75 -1.41
N ASP A 77 10.09 14.73 -0.70
CA ASP A 77 11.19 15.69 -0.90
C ASP A 77 10.75 17.14 -0.75
N GLY A 78 9.75 17.40 0.10
CA GLY A 78 9.24 18.75 0.32
C GLY A 78 8.38 19.28 -0.83
N LEU A 79 7.99 18.42 -1.75
CA LEU A 79 7.20 18.79 -2.93
C LEU A 79 5.89 17.98 -2.95
N GLU A 80 4.91 18.50 -3.70
CA GLU A 80 3.62 17.85 -3.89
C GLU A 80 3.47 17.50 -5.37
N TYR A 81 3.15 16.24 -5.65
CA TYR A 81 2.94 15.77 -7.01
C TYR A 81 1.52 15.24 -7.13
N GLU A 82 0.74 15.81 -8.06
CA GLU A 82 -0.61 15.33 -8.30
C GLU A 82 -0.58 14.11 -9.21
N LEU A 83 -1.36 13.11 -8.84
CA LEU A 83 -1.48 11.86 -9.57
C LEU A 83 -2.92 11.64 -9.97
N LYS A 84 -3.10 11.04 -11.14
CA LYS A 84 -4.41 10.58 -11.60
C LYS A 84 -4.36 9.09 -11.84
N ALA A 85 -5.53 8.50 -12.03
CA ALA A 85 -5.63 7.05 -12.18
C ALA A 85 -4.67 6.54 -13.25
N HIS A 86 -3.96 5.48 -12.90
CA HIS A 86 -2.95 4.76 -13.68
C HIS A 86 -1.56 5.39 -13.67
N ASP A 87 -1.38 6.52 -13.00
CA ASP A 87 -0.02 7.02 -12.75
C ASP A 87 0.71 6.08 -11.81
N VAL A 88 2.01 5.93 -12.02
CA VAL A 88 2.86 4.98 -11.30
C VAL A 88 4.03 5.71 -10.67
N THR A 89 4.34 5.35 -9.42
CA THR A 89 5.51 5.92 -8.73
C THR A 89 6.53 4.84 -8.42
N PHE A 90 7.77 5.24 -8.30
CA PHE A 90 8.85 4.42 -7.77
C PHE A 90 9.51 5.18 -6.64
N ILE A 91 9.65 4.54 -5.48
CA ILE A 91 10.25 5.17 -4.30
C ILE A 91 11.38 4.27 -3.78
N PRO A 92 12.60 4.82 -3.69
CA PRO A 92 13.74 4.07 -3.16
C PRO A 92 13.57 3.74 -1.68
N PRO A 93 14.38 2.80 -1.15
CA PRO A 93 14.35 2.52 0.28
C PRO A 93 14.67 3.75 1.12
N ASN A 94 14.01 3.84 2.27
CA ASN A 94 14.31 4.82 3.32
C ASN A 94 14.05 6.28 2.93
N VAL A 95 13.19 6.50 1.94
CA VAL A 95 12.77 7.85 1.55
C VAL A 95 11.40 8.14 2.16
N ASN A 96 11.33 9.21 2.96
CA ASN A 96 10.06 9.61 3.60
C ASN A 96 9.08 10.15 2.59
N HIS A 97 7.85 9.68 2.65
CA HIS A 97 6.80 10.07 1.73
C HIS A 97 5.43 9.76 2.30
N ARG A 98 4.39 10.26 1.65
CA ARG A 98 3.02 9.82 1.93
C ARG A 98 2.13 10.09 0.73
N PHE A 99 1.07 9.30 0.63
CA PHE A 99 -0.03 9.53 -0.31
C PHE A 99 -1.21 10.11 0.44
N ARG A 100 -1.96 10.99 -0.19
CA ARG A 100 -3.21 11.49 0.37
C ARG A 100 -4.24 11.68 -0.72
N ASN A 101 -5.51 11.58 -0.35
CA ASN A 101 -6.61 11.75 -1.30
C ASN A 101 -6.83 13.22 -1.56
N LEU A 102 -6.65 13.64 -2.81
CA LEU A 102 -6.88 15.03 -3.22
C LEU A 102 -8.36 15.40 -3.15
N SER A 103 -9.24 14.45 -3.46
CA SER A 103 -10.68 14.72 -3.52
C SER A 103 -11.28 14.78 -2.11
N LYS A 104 -12.19 15.74 -1.91
CA LYS A 104 -12.97 15.85 -0.68
C LYS A 104 -14.30 15.10 -0.77
N THR A 105 -14.62 14.53 -1.93
CA THR A 105 -15.92 13.87 -2.15
C THR A 105 -15.80 12.44 -2.61
N ASN A 106 -14.71 12.06 -3.27
CA ASN A 106 -14.55 10.74 -3.87
C ASN A 106 -13.43 9.96 -3.17
N GLY A 107 -13.55 8.63 -3.19
CA GLY A 107 -12.52 7.75 -2.67
C GLY A 107 -11.34 7.63 -3.63
N MET A 108 -10.27 7.04 -3.12
CA MET A 108 -9.05 6.79 -3.87
C MET A 108 -8.53 5.41 -3.50
N LYS A 109 -7.85 4.75 -4.45
CA LYS A 109 -7.27 3.43 -4.19
C LYS A 109 -5.91 3.30 -4.85
N ILE A 110 -4.93 2.80 -4.10
CA ILE A 110 -3.60 2.51 -4.63
C ILE A 110 -3.33 1.00 -4.60
N LEU A 111 -2.53 0.54 -5.56
CA LEU A 111 -1.92 -0.78 -5.54
C LEU A 111 -0.45 -0.58 -5.17
N TRP A 112 -0.03 -1.13 -4.03
CA TRP A 112 1.35 -1.03 -3.60
C TRP A 112 2.07 -2.37 -3.81
N ILE A 113 3.36 -2.26 -4.14
CA ILE A 113 4.23 -3.39 -4.37
C ILE A 113 5.53 -3.12 -3.62
N TYR A 114 5.88 -3.99 -2.67
CA TYR A 114 7.12 -3.87 -1.89
C TYR A 114 8.05 -5.02 -2.24
N ALA A 115 9.34 -4.73 -2.34
CA ALA A 115 10.34 -5.65 -2.90
C ALA A 115 10.85 -6.70 -1.91
N THR A 116 10.09 -7.04 -0.89
CA THR A 116 10.36 -8.16 0.02
C THR A 116 9.10 -8.49 0.80
N PRO A 117 8.87 -9.78 1.14
CA PRO A 117 7.78 -10.13 2.07
C PRO A 117 8.00 -9.58 3.49
N ASP A 118 9.23 -9.20 3.81
CA ASP A 118 9.59 -8.70 5.13
C ASP A 118 9.74 -7.18 5.15
N ALA A 119 8.95 -6.48 4.34
CA ALA A 119 8.95 -5.04 4.29
C ALA A 119 8.55 -4.45 5.64
N THR A 120 9.20 -3.34 6.02
CA THR A 120 8.89 -2.59 7.24
C THR A 120 8.41 -1.20 6.87
N ARG A 121 7.73 -0.57 7.82
CA ARG A 121 7.33 0.83 7.71
C ARG A 121 7.84 1.58 8.93
N THR A 122 8.56 2.67 8.69
CA THR A 122 9.05 3.55 9.74
C THR A 122 8.30 4.87 9.65
N LEU A 123 7.62 5.25 10.75
CA LEU A 123 6.91 6.52 10.81
C LEU A 123 7.91 7.65 11.00
N THR A 124 7.79 8.69 10.19
CA THR A 124 8.73 9.81 10.20
C THR A 124 8.71 10.55 11.52
N ASP A 125 7.49 10.79 12.07
CA ASP A 125 7.34 11.58 13.31
C ASP A 125 7.98 10.90 14.51
N SER A 126 7.68 9.61 14.73
CA SER A 126 8.09 8.91 15.92
C SER A 126 9.38 8.11 15.74
N GLY A 127 9.76 7.83 14.49
CA GLY A 127 10.85 6.90 14.18
C GLY A 127 10.51 5.45 14.46
N LYS A 128 9.25 5.16 14.78
CA LYS A 128 8.83 3.80 15.13
C LYS A 128 8.74 2.94 13.88
N THR A 129 9.36 1.75 13.93
CA THR A 129 9.37 0.80 12.83
C THR A 129 8.55 -0.42 13.18
N ASN A 130 7.67 -0.81 12.27
CA ASN A 130 6.87 -2.04 12.40
C ASN A 130 6.91 -2.79 11.07
N PRO A 131 6.70 -4.13 11.10
CA PRO A 131 6.49 -4.85 9.83
C PRO A 131 5.26 -4.29 9.12
N VAL A 132 5.30 -4.29 7.79
CA VAL A 132 4.15 -3.88 6.99
C VAL A 132 2.94 -4.77 7.31
N SER A 133 3.17 -6.04 7.63
CA SER A 133 2.10 -6.95 8.02
C SER A 133 1.27 -6.44 9.20
N ALA A 134 1.80 -5.56 10.03
CA ALA A 134 1.03 -4.97 11.13
C ALA A 134 -0.12 -4.10 10.61
N GLU A 135 -0.07 -3.66 9.35
CA GLU A 135 -1.15 -2.89 8.71
C GLU A 135 -2.22 -3.80 8.12
N HIS A 136 -1.97 -5.09 8.11
CA HIS A 136 -2.86 -6.08 7.51
C HIS A 136 -3.79 -6.69 8.54
N GLY A 137 -4.01 -5.96 9.64
CA GLY A 137 -4.83 -6.44 10.73
C GLY A 137 -4.03 -7.35 11.64
N LYS A 138 -4.76 -8.24 12.31
CA LYS A 138 -4.15 -9.17 13.24
C LYS A 138 -3.36 -10.23 12.51
N GLU A 139 -2.15 -10.40 12.89
CA GLU A 139 -1.29 -11.42 12.30
C GLU A 139 -1.07 -12.58 13.26
#